data_7e072b893b61a58ea83c86252f9a3a16
#
_entry.id   7e072b893b61a58ea83c86252f9a3a16
#
_cell.length_a   1.000
_cell.length_b   1.000
_cell.length_c   1.000
_cell.angle_alpha   90.00
_cell.angle_beta   90.00
_cell.angle_gamma   90.00
#
_symmetry.space_group_name_H-M   'P 1'
#
loop_
_entity.id
_entity.type
_entity.pdbx_description
1 polymer ?
#
loop_
_entity_poly.entity_id
_entity_poly.type
_entity_poly.pdbx_seq_one_letter_code
_entity_poly.pdbx_strand_id
1 'polypeptide(L)'
;MKTMYEKINNFGFKVIYVIFLIISLIILMSMIKNNIILTIASIILLVTSVFILNKRKIKSNTKYTCYWIFAIAFALRLLAILVLKVKPISDFMVIFEAAENLAKGNNTLNTSTYFLTWAYQTGMVIYQAVILKIFKTINALNILDCVYTSFICVYIYKISNKTFEKINGNKIGSLLYTIYIYAITYTAVLTNQHIFSLLALIGLYIYLSSNNKYIKIITSVILISIANILRTESILIILSMICYEILQVKEKKDIISFFKKGIIIFGIYFIITNSASFLIKTSGINKNGLENKDTLWKFVCGSDYTTNGGYSEKALTLKTDKEKIDFIKKNYDRPIVQNVVFMKNKISNLWTGDDYSWAFNKVSYKYIKFKNMHITVEDLINIFEKFDRLIYISILILNVVSVISSFKRKNNNKIILYLIVIANFLVYLMIEVQPRYSYFPKIIMFIIANDGYYILKDYVAKKLKSKNYLLNKQFK
;
A
#
# COMPACT_ATOMS: atom_id res chain seq x y z
N MET A 1 -18.49 32.87 12.57
CA MET A 1 -17.23 32.32 12.01
C MET A 1 -17.05 30.85 12.30
N LYS A 2 -17.14 30.34 13.52
CA LYS A 2 -17.01 28.92 13.87
C LYS A 2 -17.88 28.01 13.00
N THR A 3 -19.13 28.38 12.78
CA THR A 3 -20.07 27.63 11.94
C THR A 3 -19.68 27.57 10.46
N MET A 4 -18.95 28.57 9.92
CA MET A 4 -18.49 28.57 8.52
C MET A 4 -17.36 27.54 8.28
N TYR A 5 -16.31 27.55 9.11
CA TYR A 5 -15.22 26.57 9.01
C TYR A 5 -15.74 25.14 9.19
N GLU A 6 -16.64 24.91 10.15
CA GLU A 6 -17.26 23.59 10.35
C GLU A 6 -18.07 23.14 9.13
N LYS A 7 -18.78 24.07 8.44
CA LYS A 7 -19.52 23.75 7.20
C LYS A 7 -18.56 23.36 6.07
N ILE A 8 -17.47 24.13 5.87
CA ILE A 8 -16.45 23.85 4.85
C ILE A 8 -15.81 22.48 5.11
N ASN A 9 -15.38 22.18 6.34
CA ASN A 9 -14.78 20.91 6.69
C ASN A 9 -15.75 19.73 6.52
N ASN A 10 -17.01 19.89 6.94
CA ASN A 10 -18.03 18.86 6.74
C ASN A 10 -18.28 18.61 5.25
N PHE A 11 -18.22 19.63 4.40
CA PHE A 11 -18.28 19.47 2.95
C PHE A 11 -17.05 18.73 2.44
N GLY A 12 -15.83 19.15 2.84
CA GLY A 12 -14.57 18.49 2.47
C GLY A 12 -14.56 17.00 2.85
N PHE A 13 -15.01 16.66 4.05
CA PHE A 13 -15.16 15.26 4.47
C PHE A 13 -16.10 14.46 3.57
N LYS A 14 -17.26 15.03 3.22
CA LYS A 14 -18.21 14.36 2.32
C LYS A 14 -17.62 14.15 0.93
N VAL A 15 -16.90 15.13 0.39
CA VAL A 15 -16.21 15.00 -0.90
C VAL A 15 -15.21 13.85 -0.86
N ILE A 16 -14.37 13.75 0.18
CA ILE A 16 -13.41 12.65 0.34
C ILE A 16 -14.14 11.30 0.43
N TYR A 17 -15.24 11.22 1.18
CA TYR A 17 -16.03 9.98 1.25
C TYR A 17 -16.62 9.58 -0.10
N VAL A 18 -17.14 10.54 -0.88
CA VAL A 18 -17.67 10.28 -2.22
C VAL A 18 -16.57 9.79 -3.15
N ILE A 19 -15.41 10.47 -3.17
CA ILE A 19 -14.29 10.07 -4.03
C ILE A 19 -13.79 8.66 -3.66
N PHE A 20 -13.58 8.39 -2.36
CA PHE A 20 -13.13 7.07 -1.92
C PHE A 20 -14.18 5.98 -2.20
N LEU A 21 -15.46 6.28 -2.07
CA LEU A 21 -16.55 5.36 -2.43
C LEU A 21 -16.52 5.03 -3.92
N ILE A 22 -16.40 6.05 -4.78
CA ILE A 22 -16.33 5.87 -6.23
C ILE A 22 -15.11 5.01 -6.58
N ILE A 23 -13.94 5.30 -6.04
CA ILE A 23 -12.71 4.51 -6.26
C ILE A 23 -12.94 3.05 -5.85
N SER A 24 -13.45 2.82 -4.63
CA SER A 24 -13.70 1.48 -4.12
C SER A 24 -14.71 0.70 -4.97
N LEU A 25 -15.76 1.37 -5.48
CA LEU A 25 -16.74 0.76 -6.37
C LEU A 25 -16.18 0.46 -7.75
N ILE A 26 -15.36 1.35 -8.33
CA ILE A 26 -14.72 1.11 -9.64
C ILE A 26 -13.83 -0.14 -9.56
N ILE A 27 -12.98 -0.24 -8.52
CA ILE A 27 -12.11 -1.39 -8.34
C ILE A 27 -12.95 -2.66 -8.11
N LEU A 28 -13.96 -2.60 -7.24
CA LEU A 28 -14.84 -3.73 -6.94
C LEU A 28 -15.58 -4.21 -8.20
N MET A 29 -16.16 -3.32 -8.99
CA MET A 29 -16.84 -3.66 -10.23
C MET A 29 -15.89 -4.31 -11.25
N SER A 30 -14.65 -3.82 -11.34
CA SER A 30 -13.62 -4.42 -12.20
C SER A 30 -13.26 -5.84 -11.76
N MET A 31 -13.30 -6.14 -10.46
CA MET A 31 -13.08 -7.48 -9.90
C MET A 31 -14.27 -8.42 -10.15
N ILE A 32 -15.51 -7.94 -9.94
CA ILE A 32 -16.74 -8.75 -10.01
C ILE A 32 -16.97 -9.26 -11.43
N LYS A 33 -16.75 -8.44 -12.45
CA LYS A 33 -17.08 -8.76 -13.85
C LYS A 33 -16.61 -10.15 -14.30
N ASN A 34 -15.42 -10.56 -13.83
CA ASN A 34 -14.81 -11.83 -14.21
C ASN A 34 -14.78 -12.86 -13.06
N ASN A 35 -15.42 -12.56 -11.92
CA ASN A 35 -15.29 -13.36 -10.70
C ASN A 35 -16.58 -13.41 -9.88
N ILE A 36 -17.73 -13.59 -10.55
CA ILE A 36 -19.06 -13.60 -9.87
C ILE A 36 -19.13 -14.66 -8.77
N ILE A 37 -18.66 -15.88 -9.05
CA ILE A 37 -18.66 -16.99 -8.07
C ILE A 37 -17.82 -16.62 -6.84
N LEU A 38 -16.61 -16.07 -7.04
CA LEU A 38 -15.75 -15.64 -5.94
C LEU A 38 -16.38 -14.48 -5.16
N THR A 39 -17.14 -13.61 -5.81
CA THR A 39 -17.85 -12.52 -5.14
C THR A 39 -18.96 -13.08 -4.22
N ILE A 40 -19.74 -14.03 -4.69
CA ILE A 40 -20.76 -14.71 -3.88
C ILE A 40 -20.09 -15.43 -2.70
N ALA A 41 -19.00 -16.16 -2.96
CA ALA A 41 -18.23 -16.84 -1.91
C ALA A 41 -17.67 -15.83 -0.87
N SER A 42 -17.18 -14.66 -1.29
CA SER A 42 -16.70 -13.60 -0.40
C SER A 42 -17.82 -13.07 0.52
N ILE A 43 -19.02 -12.84 -0.03
CA ILE A 43 -20.18 -12.38 0.75
C ILE A 43 -20.58 -13.45 1.78
N ILE A 44 -20.65 -14.71 1.36
CA ILE A 44 -20.98 -15.83 2.26
C ILE A 44 -19.94 -15.92 3.38
N LEU A 45 -18.65 -15.87 3.06
CA LEU A 45 -17.56 -15.92 4.03
C LEU A 45 -17.64 -14.76 5.04
N LEU A 46 -17.92 -13.53 4.58
CA LEU A 46 -18.07 -12.39 5.46
C LEU A 46 -19.28 -12.57 6.40
N VAL A 47 -20.42 -12.96 5.88
CA VAL A 47 -21.65 -13.15 6.67
C VAL A 47 -21.46 -14.28 7.68
N THR A 48 -20.93 -15.43 7.29
CA THR A 48 -20.69 -16.57 8.20
C THR A 48 -19.67 -16.22 9.27
N SER A 49 -18.58 -15.52 8.93
CA SER A 49 -17.57 -15.07 9.90
C SER A 49 -18.17 -14.14 10.96
N VAL A 50 -19.07 -13.24 10.56
CA VAL A 50 -19.77 -12.34 11.49
C VAL A 50 -20.67 -13.14 12.45
N PHE A 51 -21.43 -14.14 11.96
CA PHE A 51 -22.27 -14.98 12.81
C PHE A 51 -21.44 -15.80 13.82
N ILE A 52 -20.34 -16.42 13.37
CA ILE A 52 -19.47 -17.23 14.24
C ILE A 52 -18.82 -16.36 15.33
N LEU A 53 -18.28 -15.20 14.96
CA LEU A 53 -17.56 -14.33 15.88
C LEU A 53 -18.48 -13.52 16.81
N ASN A 54 -19.77 -13.35 16.47
CA ASN A 54 -20.73 -12.76 17.39
C ASN A 54 -21.03 -13.65 18.62
N LYS A 55 -20.97 -14.97 18.43
CA LYS A 55 -21.19 -15.93 19.54
C LYS A 55 -20.01 -15.98 20.54
N ARG A 56 -18.82 -15.54 20.13
CA ARG A 56 -17.62 -15.58 20.97
C ARG A 56 -17.29 -14.21 21.56
N LYS A 57 -17.43 -14.04 22.88
CA LYS A 57 -16.88 -12.90 23.62
C LYS A 57 -15.37 -13.10 23.82
N ILE A 58 -14.56 -12.78 22.82
CA ILE A 58 -13.11 -12.87 22.93
C ILE A 58 -12.60 -11.57 23.58
N LYS A 59 -12.24 -11.64 24.87
CA LYS A 59 -11.39 -10.62 25.49
C LYS A 59 -10.00 -10.76 24.86
N SER A 60 -9.58 -9.82 24.00
CA SER A 60 -8.25 -9.87 23.41
C SER A 60 -7.32 -8.91 24.15
N ASN A 61 -6.23 -9.46 24.67
CA ASN A 61 -5.12 -8.67 25.14
C ASN A 61 -4.31 -8.21 23.89
N THR A 62 -4.19 -6.89 23.70
CA THR A 62 -3.53 -6.31 22.52
C THR A 62 -2.09 -6.78 22.35
N LYS A 63 -1.35 -6.93 23.46
CA LYS A 63 0.05 -7.37 23.46
C LYS A 63 0.18 -8.80 22.91
N TYR A 64 -0.57 -9.75 23.47
CA TYR A 64 -0.58 -11.15 22.99
C TYR A 64 -1.07 -11.27 21.55
N THR A 65 -2.04 -10.44 21.14
CA THR A 65 -2.50 -10.41 19.75
C THR A 65 -1.38 -10.01 18.78
N CYS A 66 -0.58 -8.98 19.12
CA CYS A 66 0.55 -8.57 18.29
C CYS A 66 1.60 -9.67 18.17
N TYR A 67 1.91 -10.39 19.25
CA TYR A 67 2.84 -11.53 19.22
C TYR A 67 2.37 -12.64 18.30
N TRP A 68 1.11 -13.06 18.41
CA TRP A 68 0.57 -14.12 17.56
C TRP A 68 0.49 -13.73 16.09
N ILE A 69 0.07 -12.49 15.80
CA ILE A 69 0.08 -11.97 14.41
C ILE A 69 1.49 -12.02 13.85
N PHE A 70 2.49 -11.52 14.60
CA PHE A 70 3.88 -11.54 14.17
C PHE A 70 4.38 -12.97 13.96
N ALA A 71 4.19 -13.85 14.93
CA ALA A 71 4.71 -15.22 14.87
C ALA A 71 4.15 -16.00 13.69
N ILE A 72 2.83 -15.94 13.45
CA ILE A 72 2.19 -16.61 12.32
C ILE A 72 2.66 -15.98 11.00
N ALA A 73 2.68 -14.64 10.92
CA ALA A 73 3.13 -13.92 9.73
C ALA A 73 4.58 -14.28 9.38
N PHE A 74 5.47 -14.30 10.38
CA PHE A 74 6.87 -14.62 10.20
C PHE A 74 7.08 -16.08 9.76
N ALA A 75 6.38 -17.03 10.38
CA ALA A 75 6.48 -18.43 9.99
C ALA A 75 6.07 -18.68 8.54
N LEU A 76 4.93 -18.08 8.09
CA LEU A 76 4.46 -18.23 6.72
C LEU A 76 5.43 -17.62 5.69
N ARG A 77 5.99 -16.46 5.99
CA ARG A 77 6.93 -15.74 5.12
C ARG A 77 8.30 -16.41 5.07
N LEU A 78 8.77 -16.87 6.22
CA LEU A 78 10.01 -17.65 6.29
C LEU A 78 9.87 -18.93 5.47
N LEU A 79 8.74 -19.63 5.57
CA LEU A 79 8.46 -20.81 4.74
C LEU A 79 8.49 -20.45 3.25
N ALA A 80 7.88 -19.33 2.84
CA ALA A 80 7.90 -18.89 1.45
C ALA A 80 9.34 -18.65 0.94
N ILE A 81 10.20 -17.98 1.72
CA ILE A 81 11.62 -17.77 1.35
C ILE A 81 12.36 -19.08 1.21
N LEU A 82 12.18 -20.01 2.14
CA LEU A 82 12.87 -21.30 2.15
C LEU A 82 12.45 -22.19 0.95
N VAL A 83 11.17 -22.08 0.55
CA VAL A 83 10.62 -22.87 -0.56
C VAL A 83 10.92 -22.24 -1.91
N LEU A 84 10.64 -20.94 -2.08
CA LEU A 84 10.71 -20.28 -3.39
C LEU A 84 12.16 -19.97 -3.82
N LYS A 85 13.05 -19.66 -2.89
CA LYS A 85 14.47 -19.35 -3.16
C LYS A 85 14.66 -18.37 -4.32
N VAL A 86 13.88 -17.30 -4.33
CA VAL A 86 13.80 -16.31 -5.41
C VAL A 86 15.17 -15.66 -5.63
N LYS A 87 15.57 -15.57 -6.89
CA LYS A 87 16.74 -14.77 -7.29
C LYS A 87 16.28 -13.41 -7.80
N PRO A 88 16.98 -12.32 -7.48
CA PRO A 88 16.67 -11.02 -8.07
C PRO A 88 16.72 -11.07 -9.60
N ILE A 89 15.80 -10.36 -10.26
CA ILE A 89 15.74 -10.19 -11.72
C ILE A 89 15.46 -8.73 -12.06
N SER A 90 15.70 -8.33 -13.31
CA SER A 90 15.42 -6.99 -13.82
C SER A 90 16.00 -5.89 -12.90
N ASP A 91 15.25 -4.86 -12.59
CA ASP A 91 15.67 -3.75 -11.70
C ASP A 91 16.23 -4.23 -10.36
N PHE A 92 15.63 -5.28 -9.77
CA PHE A 92 16.08 -5.80 -8.47
C PHE A 92 17.45 -6.46 -8.55
N MET A 93 17.79 -7.09 -9.71
CA MET A 93 19.13 -7.63 -9.95
C MET A 93 20.15 -6.50 -10.07
N VAL A 94 19.84 -5.47 -10.87
CA VAL A 94 20.74 -4.30 -11.06
C VAL A 94 21.04 -3.62 -9.72
N ILE A 95 20.01 -3.44 -8.87
CA ILE A 95 20.17 -2.84 -7.54
C ILE A 95 21.05 -3.75 -6.65
N PHE A 96 20.78 -5.05 -6.65
CA PHE A 96 21.50 -6.02 -5.80
C PHE A 96 22.98 -6.14 -6.20
N GLU A 97 23.29 -6.25 -7.48
CA GLU A 97 24.68 -6.31 -7.98
C GLU A 97 25.46 -5.03 -7.66
N ALA A 98 24.82 -3.86 -7.83
CA ALA A 98 25.41 -2.59 -7.44
C ALA A 98 25.67 -2.52 -5.92
N ALA A 99 24.77 -3.07 -5.10
CA ALA A 99 24.95 -3.14 -3.66
C ALA A 99 26.09 -4.09 -3.25
N GLU A 100 26.23 -5.26 -3.90
CA GLU A 100 27.37 -6.16 -3.68
C GLU A 100 28.69 -5.49 -4.03
N ASN A 101 28.76 -4.81 -5.17
CA ASN A 101 29.94 -4.09 -5.60
C ASN A 101 30.29 -2.97 -4.60
N LEU A 102 29.31 -2.16 -4.18
CA LEU A 102 29.51 -1.11 -3.21
C LEU A 102 29.97 -1.65 -1.84
N ALA A 103 29.42 -2.80 -1.40
CA ALA A 103 29.85 -3.47 -0.17
C ALA A 103 31.31 -3.92 -0.21
N LYS A 104 31.82 -4.27 -1.40
CA LYS A 104 33.22 -4.63 -1.66
C LYS A 104 34.15 -3.43 -1.89
N GLY A 105 33.62 -2.20 -1.85
CA GLY A 105 34.34 -0.96 -2.09
C GLY A 105 34.37 -0.51 -3.56
N ASN A 106 33.72 -1.24 -4.47
CA ASN A 106 33.67 -0.93 -5.89
C ASN A 106 32.40 -0.12 -6.22
N ASN A 107 32.55 1.17 -6.47
CA ASN A 107 31.40 2.02 -6.81
C ASN A 107 31.11 1.99 -8.33
N THR A 108 30.04 1.29 -8.71
CA THR A 108 29.57 1.21 -10.11
C THR A 108 28.44 2.18 -10.44
N LEU A 109 27.92 2.95 -9.46
CA LEU A 109 26.75 3.81 -9.67
C LEU A 109 27.03 4.99 -10.62
N ASN A 110 28.25 5.50 -10.61
CA ASN A 110 28.65 6.63 -11.47
C ASN A 110 28.94 6.26 -12.92
N THR A 111 29.11 5.00 -13.23
CA THR A 111 29.36 4.45 -14.58
C THR A 111 28.11 3.81 -15.17
N SER A 112 27.15 3.39 -14.34
CA SER A 112 25.92 2.74 -14.78
C SER A 112 24.90 3.78 -15.31
N THR A 113 24.50 3.63 -16.57
CA THR A 113 23.43 4.45 -17.17
C THR A 113 22.13 4.35 -16.40
N TYR A 114 21.83 3.17 -15.82
CA TYR A 114 20.66 2.95 -15.00
C TYR A 114 20.61 3.90 -13.78
N PHE A 115 21.68 3.94 -12.97
CA PHE A 115 21.71 4.78 -11.77
C PHE A 115 21.93 6.27 -12.08
N LEU A 116 22.47 6.59 -13.23
CA LEU A 116 22.54 7.97 -13.70
C LEU A 116 21.18 8.51 -14.17
N THR A 117 20.29 7.63 -14.63
CA THR A 117 18.92 7.97 -15.02
C THR A 117 17.96 7.90 -13.84
N TRP A 118 18.05 6.81 -13.05
CA TRP A 118 17.17 6.49 -11.92
C TRP A 118 17.92 6.63 -10.58
N ALA A 119 18.47 7.83 -10.34
CA ALA A 119 19.31 8.09 -9.17
C ALA A 119 18.59 7.86 -7.83
N TYR A 120 17.26 7.95 -7.78
CA TYR A 120 16.47 7.65 -6.58
C TYR A 120 16.64 6.21 -6.06
N GLN A 121 17.08 5.26 -6.91
CA GLN A 121 17.36 3.88 -6.50
C GLN A 121 18.63 3.76 -5.65
N THR A 122 19.49 4.78 -5.65
CA THR A 122 20.76 4.79 -4.87
C THR A 122 20.52 4.55 -3.38
N GLY A 123 19.41 5.06 -2.82
CA GLY A 123 19.06 4.84 -1.43
C GLY A 123 18.92 3.35 -1.08
N MET A 124 18.27 2.57 -1.95
CA MET A 124 18.12 1.12 -1.77
C MET A 124 19.46 0.38 -1.95
N VAL A 125 20.29 0.81 -2.89
CA VAL A 125 21.66 0.25 -3.06
C VAL A 125 22.48 0.44 -1.79
N ILE A 126 22.50 1.63 -1.21
CA ILE A 126 23.23 1.91 0.02
C ILE A 126 22.72 1.05 1.17
N TYR A 127 21.40 0.95 1.33
CA TYR A 127 20.79 0.10 2.36
C TYR A 127 21.24 -1.36 2.21
N GLN A 128 21.10 -1.95 1.02
CA GLN A 128 21.51 -3.33 0.79
C GLN A 128 23.04 -3.52 0.97
N ALA A 129 23.85 -2.56 0.49
CA ALA A 129 25.30 -2.61 0.64
C ALA A 129 25.75 -2.64 2.11
N VAL A 130 25.11 -1.86 2.99
CA VAL A 130 25.39 -1.88 4.43
C VAL A 130 25.09 -3.25 5.02
N ILE A 131 23.96 -3.86 4.69
CA ILE A 131 23.58 -5.20 5.18
C ILE A 131 24.56 -6.26 4.66
N LEU A 132 24.88 -6.20 3.37
CA LEU A 132 25.82 -7.15 2.74
C LEU A 132 27.25 -6.99 3.29
N LYS A 133 27.70 -5.78 3.64
CA LYS A 133 28.99 -5.55 4.26
C LYS A 133 29.10 -6.20 5.65
N ILE A 134 27.99 -6.20 6.41
CA ILE A 134 27.93 -6.75 7.78
C ILE A 134 27.78 -8.28 7.72
N PHE A 135 26.80 -8.79 6.99
CA PHE A 135 26.38 -10.20 7.03
C PHE A 135 26.93 -11.04 5.88
N LYS A 136 27.46 -10.42 4.84
CA LYS A 136 28.09 -11.09 3.65
C LYS A 136 27.20 -12.12 2.94
N THR A 137 25.87 -12.05 3.09
CA THR A 137 24.93 -13.00 2.50
C THR A 137 23.60 -12.35 2.12
N ILE A 138 23.06 -12.75 0.97
CA ILE A 138 21.71 -12.36 0.52
C ILE A 138 20.62 -12.85 1.50
N ASN A 139 20.86 -13.96 2.20
CA ASN A 139 19.89 -14.49 3.16
C ASN A 139 19.56 -13.50 4.30
N ALA A 140 20.52 -12.64 4.66
CA ALA A 140 20.27 -11.60 5.66
C ALA A 140 19.21 -10.60 5.19
N LEU A 141 19.27 -10.17 3.92
CA LEU A 141 18.25 -9.31 3.31
C LEU A 141 16.88 -10.00 3.28
N ASN A 142 16.84 -11.27 2.88
CA ASN A 142 15.59 -12.05 2.84
C ASN A 142 14.97 -12.21 4.25
N ILE A 143 15.78 -12.45 5.28
CA ILE A 143 15.31 -12.56 6.68
C ILE A 143 14.78 -11.19 7.16
N LEU A 144 15.46 -10.09 6.82
CA LEU A 144 14.99 -8.76 7.14
C LEU A 144 13.66 -8.45 6.46
N ASP A 145 13.47 -8.86 5.20
CA ASP A 145 12.19 -8.71 4.51
C ASP A 145 11.07 -9.53 5.18
N CYS A 146 11.38 -10.75 5.69
CA CYS A 146 10.46 -11.51 6.55
C CYS A 146 10.05 -10.71 7.80
N VAL A 147 11.02 -10.11 8.48
CA VAL A 147 10.76 -9.30 9.69
C VAL A 147 9.90 -8.09 9.34
N TYR A 148 10.25 -7.35 8.28
CA TYR A 148 9.52 -6.15 7.86
C TYR A 148 8.07 -6.45 7.51
N THR A 149 7.84 -7.45 6.67
CA THR A 149 6.50 -7.81 6.21
C THR A 149 5.65 -8.43 7.32
N SER A 150 6.27 -9.08 8.31
CA SER A 150 5.58 -9.56 9.50
C SER A 150 5.16 -8.41 10.43
N PHE A 151 6.01 -7.39 10.60
CA PHE A 151 5.63 -6.18 11.32
C PHE A 151 4.56 -5.37 10.59
N ILE A 152 4.51 -5.38 9.26
CA ILE A 152 3.41 -4.77 8.50
C ILE A 152 2.07 -5.35 8.98
N CYS A 153 1.94 -6.68 9.14
CA CYS A 153 0.74 -7.32 9.68
C CYS A 153 0.37 -6.80 11.08
N VAL A 154 1.36 -6.59 11.95
CA VAL A 154 1.17 -6.02 13.29
C VAL A 154 0.72 -4.57 13.22
N TYR A 155 1.31 -3.76 12.32
CA TYR A 155 0.95 -2.34 12.21
C TYR A 155 -0.43 -2.13 11.56
N ILE A 156 -0.89 -3.01 10.68
CA ILE A 156 -2.29 -3.04 10.23
C ILE A 156 -3.23 -3.12 11.45
N TYR A 157 -2.95 -4.03 12.38
CA TYR A 157 -3.74 -4.18 13.61
C TYR A 157 -3.62 -2.94 14.53
N LYS A 158 -2.40 -2.45 14.78
CA LYS A 158 -2.16 -1.30 15.66
C LYS A 158 -2.81 -0.03 15.15
N ILE A 159 -2.67 0.28 13.85
CA ILE A 159 -3.27 1.46 13.23
C ILE A 159 -4.78 1.36 13.26
N SER A 160 -5.36 0.19 12.94
CA SER A 160 -6.81 -0.03 13.02
C SER A 160 -7.34 0.25 14.41
N ASN A 161 -6.70 -0.26 15.45
CA ASN A 161 -7.12 -0.03 16.84
C ASN A 161 -6.97 1.44 17.26
N LYS A 162 -5.98 2.15 16.72
CA LYS A 162 -5.78 3.56 17.03
C LYS A 162 -6.75 4.47 16.30
N THR A 163 -7.06 4.14 15.04
CA THR A 163 -7.93 4.96 14.19
C THR A 163 -9.41 4.78 14.54
N PHE A 164 -9.79 3.55 14.91
CA PHE A 164 -11.19 3.15 15.12
C PHE A 164 -11.43 2.81 16.61
N GLU A 165 -11.45 3.83 17.47
CA GLU A 165 -11.44 3.72 18.95
C GLU A 165 -12.48 2.77 19.58
N LYS A 166 -13.59 2.51 18.88
CA LYS A 166 -14.64 1.57 19.35
C LYS A 166 -14.38 0.11 18.99
N ILE A 167 -13.26 -0.21 18.34
CA ILE A 167 -12.99 -1.52 17.74
C ILE A 167 -11.99 -2.33 18.57
N ASN A 168 -12.07 -2.26 19.88
CA ASN A 168 -11.22 -3.10 20.70
C ASN A 168 -11.33 -4.58 20.27
N GLY A 169 -10.26 -5.09 19.64
CA GLY A 169 -10.10 -6.50 19.27
C GLY A 169 -10.50 -6.90 17.85
N ASN A 170 -10.86 -5.96 16.95
CA ASN A 170 -11.07 -6.32 15.54
C ASN A 170 -9.75 -6.52 14.81
N LYS A 171 -9.48 -7.74 14.36
CA LYS A 171 -8.21 -8.18 13.78
C LYS A 171 -8.35 -8.60 12.32
N ILE A 172 -9.57 -8.52 11.75
CA ILE A 172 -9.86 -9.22 10.49
C ILE A 172 -8.97 -8.80 9.34
N GLY A 173 -8.74 -7.49 9.16
CA GLY A 173 -7.87 -6.98 8.10
C GLY A 173 -6.42 -7.45 8.30
N SER A 174 -5.91 -7.44 9.54
CA SER A 174 -4.57 -7.94 9.84
C SER A 174 -4.46 -9.46 9.60
N LEU A 175 -5.46 -10.25 10.02
CA LEU A 175 -5.47 -11.69 9.80
C LEU A 175 -5.58 -12.03 8.31
N LEU A 176 -6.45 -11.34 7.57
CA LEU A 176 -6.57 -11.54 6.12
C LEU A 176 -5.26 -11.16 5.40
N TYR A 177 -4.59 -10.07 5.80
CA TYR A 177 -3.28 -9.73 5.23
C TYR A 177 -2.18 -10.73 5.62
N THR A 178 -2.28 -11.32 6.82
CA THR A 178 -1.32 -12.35 7.27
C THR A 178 -1.34 -13.58 6.38
N ILE A 179 -2.54 -13.98 5.90
CA ILE A 179 -2.73 -15.14 5.02
C ILE A 179 -2.87 -14.79 3.54
N TYR A 180 -2.70 -13.52 3.16
CA TYR A 180 -2.72 -13.05 1.77
C TYR A 180 -1.50 -13.60 1.04
N ILE A 181 -1.72 -14.54 0.12
CA ILE A 181 -0.64 -15.37 -0.46
C ILE A 181 0.34 -14.51 -1.25
N TYR A 182 -0.15 -13.51 -1.99
CA TYR A 182 0.72 -12.57 -2.68
C TYR A 182 1.68 -11.86 -1.73
N ALA A 183 1.19 -11.34 -0.59
CA ALA A 183 2.06 -10.69 0.40
C ALA A 183 3.05 -11.66 1.06
N ILE A 184 2.69 -12.95 1.17
CA ILE A 184 3.58 -13.99 1.69
C ILE A 184 4.68 -14.30 0.66
N THR A 185 4.33 -14.60 -0.57
CA THR A 185 5.27 -14.99 -1.63
C THR A 185 6.13 -13.81 -2.08
N TYR A 186 5.56 -12.61 -2.16
CA TYR A 186 6.29 -11.39 -2.53
C TYR A 186 7.37 -11.01 -1.51
N THR A 187 7.26 -11.48 -0.25
CA THR A 187 8.33 -11.32 0.76
C THR A 187 9.66 -11.95 0.32
N ALA A 188 9.63 -12.97 -0.55
CA ALA A 188 10.85 -13.58 -1.09
C ALA A 188 11.52 -12.74 -2.20
N VAL A 189 10.87 -11.67 -2.67
CA VAL A 189 11.41 -10.76 -3.69
C VAL A 189 12.13 -9.61 -3.02
N LEU A 190 13.42 -9.43 -3.30
CA LEU A 190 14.19 -8.30 -2.76
C LEU A 190 13.70 -6.98 -3.37
N THR A 191 12.83 -6.29 -2.65
CA THR A 191 12.24 -5.02 -3.11
C THR A 191 12.29 -3.95 -2.03
N ASN A 192 12.36 -2.69 -2.43
CA ASN A 192 12.28 -1.55 -1.52
C ASN A 192 10.89 -1.36 -0.88
N GLN A 193 9.86 -2.03 -1.41
CA GLN A 193 8.48 -1.87 -0.93
C GLN A 193 8.27 -2.37 0.51
N HIS A 194 9.00 -3.38 0.94
CA HIS A 194 8.85 -3.97 2.28
C HIS A 194 9.29 -3.01 3.38
N ILE A 195 10.54 -2.57 3.32
CA ILE A 195 11.10 -1.64 4.31
C ILE A 195 10.42 -0.26 4.23
N PHE A 196 10.14 0.24 3.02
CA PHE A 196 9.36 1.46 2.81
C PHE A 196 8.01 1.39 3.51
N SER A 197 7.22 0.33 3.25
CA SER A 197 5.89 0.19 3.82
C SER A 197 5.91 0.09 5.34
N LEU A 198 6.88 -0.62 5.92
CA LEU A 198 7.02 -0.69 7.36
C LEU A 198 7.32 0.68 7.98
N LEU A 199 8.31 1.40 7.47
CA LEU A 199 8.68 2.73 7.98
C LEU A 199 7.53 3.73 7.84
N ALA A 200 6.82 3.72 6.71
CA ALA A 200 5.65 4.54 6.46
C ALA A 200 4.51 4.21 7.45
N LEU A 201 4.24 2.94 7.73
CA LEU A 201 3.22 2.53 8.70
C LEU A 201 3.62 2.88 10.14
N ILE A 202 4.88 2.75 10.51
CA ILE A 202 5.37 3.19 11.83
C ILE A 202 5.18 4.69 11.97
N GLY A 203 5.60 5.47 10.98
CA GLY A 203 5.41 6.92 10.94
C GLY A 203 3.93 7.29 11.04
N LEU A 204 3.07 6.67 10.25
CA LEU A 204 1.62 6.90 10.28
C LEU A 204 1.00 6.54 11.66
N TYR A 205 1.42 5.44 12.28
CA TYR A 205 0.98 5.06 13.63
C TYR A 205 1.37 6.11 14.68
N ILE A 206 2.61 6.64 14.63
CA ILE A 206 3.08 7.69 15.54
C ILE A 206 2.29 8.97 15.30
N TYR A 207 2.04 9.36 14.04
CA TYR A 207 1.24 10.52 13.68
C TYR A 207 -0.18 10.44 14.24
N LEU A 208 -0.87 9.34 14.01
CA LEU A 208 -2.23 9.10 14.54
C LEU A 208 -2.25 9.03 16.08
N SER A 209 -1.11 8.74 16.71
CA SER A 209 -0.95 8.72 18.16
C SER A 209 -0.49 10.07 18.72
N SER A 210 -0.37 11.11 17.90
CA SER A 210 0.28 12.37 18.28
C SER A 210 -0.49 13.16 19.33
N ASN A 211 -1.84 13.09 19.32
CA ASN A 211 -2.70 13.96 20.11
C ASN A 211 -2.22 15.43 20.00
N ASN A 212 -1.84 15.88 18.81
CA ASN A 212 -1.27 17.19 18.49
C ASN A 212 0.08 17.51 19.16
N LYS A 213 0.83 16.53 19.65
CA LYS A 213 2.18 16.75 20.19
C LYS A 213 3.17 16.86 19.04
N TYR A 214 3.81 18.03 18.90
CA TYR A 214 4.76 18.31 17.80
C TYR A 214 5.89 17.28 17.71
N ILE A 215 6.45 16.84 18.84
CA ILE A 215 7.52 15.83 18.85
C ILE A 215 7.11 14.55 18.12
N LYS A 216 5.87 14.10 18.26
CA LYS A 216 5.37 12.91 17.56
C LYS A 216 5.16 13.17 16.07
N ILE A 217 4.73 14.39 15.69
CA ILE A 217 4.61 14.79 14.29
C ILE A 217 6.01 14.79 13.66
N ILE A 218 7.00 15.41 14.33
CA ILE A 218 8.39 15.45 13.89
C ILE A 218 8.95 14.03 13.71
N THR A 219 8.83 13.16 14.72
CA THR A 219 9.30 11.77 14.65
C THR A 219 8.62 10.99 13.51
N SER A 220 7.31 11.18 13.34
CA SER A 220 6.56 10.57 12.24
C SER A 220 7.11 10.98 10.87
N VAL A 221 7.30 12.29 10.68
CA VAL A 221 7.78 12.83 9.40
C VAL A 221 9.21 12.41 9.12
N ILE A 222 10.08 12.34 10.14
CA ILE A 222 11.45 11.81 9.99
C ILE A 222 11.40 10.37 9.42
N LEU A 223 10.59 9.49 9.99
CA LEU A 223 10.49 8.10 9.53
C LEU A 223 9.94 8.01 8.11
N ILE A 224 8.91 8.80 7.78
CA ILE A 224 8.33 8.84 6.44
C ILE A 224 9.34 9.42 5.42
N SER A 225 10.16 10.39 5.83
CA SER A 225 11.22 10.96 4.98
C SER A 225 12.37 9.97 4.75
N ILE A 226 12.75 9.19 5.76
CA ILE A 226 13.70 8.08 5.59
C ILE A 226 13.13 7.02 4.63
N ALA A 227 11.84 6.70 4.75
CA ALA A 227 11.19 5.81 3.80
C ALA A 227 11.26 6.34 2.36
N ASN A 228 11.20 7.67 2.16
CA ASN A 228 11.33 8.30 0.83
C ASN A 228 12.70 8.11 0.19
N ILE A 229 13.76 8.02 0.99
CA ILE A 229 15.12 7.75 0.47
C ILE A 229 15.19 6.37 -0.17
N LEU A 230 14.39 5.42 0.35
CA LEU A 230 14.32 4.05 -0.17
C LEU A 230 13.31 3.92 -1.32
N ARG A 231 12.20 4.68 -1.27
CA ARG A 231 11.14 4.69 -2.27
C ARG A 231 10.37 6.01 -2.26
N THR A 232 10.26 6.65 -3.40
CA THR A 232 9.74 8.02 -3.54
C THR A 232 8.23 8.20 -3.31
N GLU A 233 7.49 7.14 -2.97
CA GLU A 233 6.04 7.20 -2.72
C GLU A 233 5.65 7.94 -1.44
N SER A 234 6.58 8.21 -0.52
CA SER A 234 6.31 8.93 0.74
C SER A 234 5.71 10.31 0.55
N ILE A 235 6.00 10.98 -0.57
CA ILE A 235 5.44 12.30 -0.87
C ILE A 235 3.91 12.29 -0.86
N LEU A 236 3.27 11.19 -1.28
CA LEU A 236 1.82 11.05 -1.27
C LEU A 236 1.26 10.96 0.15
N ILE A 237 2.04 10.38 1.08
CA ILE A 237 1.69 10.34 2.50
C ILE A 237 1.83 11.74 3.10
N ILE A 238 2.92 12.45 2.82
CA ILE A 238 3.15 13.84 3.27
C ILE A 238 2.04 14.77 2.80
N LEU A 239 1.67 14.73 1.52
CA LEU A 239 0.56 15.49 0.98
C LEU A 239 -0.77 15.14 1.66
N SER A 240 -1.02 13.85 1.91
CA SER A 240 -2.21 13.40 2.64
C SER A 240 -2.23 13.91 4.08
N MET A 241 -1.08 13.99 4.76
CA MET A 241 -0.98 14.58 6.10
C MET A 241 -1.30 16.08 6.09
N ILE A 242 -0.78 16.82 5.13
CA ILE A 242 -1.07 18.26 4.97
C ILE A 242 -2.57 18.48 4.69
N CYS A 243 -3.16 17.73 3.75
CA CYS A 243 -4.59 17.79 3.47
C CYS A 243 -5.43 17.43 4.70
N TYR A 244 -4.98 16.46 5.49
CA TYR A 244 -5.65 16.09 6.74
C TYR A 244 -5.63 17.24 7.76
N GLU A 245 -4.49 17.92 7.93
CA GLU A 245 -4.38 19.07 8.85
C GLU A 245 -5.26 20.27 8.43
N ILE A 246 -5.44 20.52 7.11
CA ILE A 246 -6.38 21.52 6.60
C ILE A 246 -7.80 21.23 7.11
N LEU A 247 -8.21 19.97 7.05
CA LEU A 247 -9.54 19.54 7.46
C LEU A 247 -9.76 19.56 8.99
N GLN A 248 -8.71 19.77 9.79
CA GLN A 248 -8.81 19.92 11.24
C GLN A 248 -9.05 21.38 11.68
N VAL A 249 -8.95 22.36 10.78
CA VAL A 249 -9.16 23.80 11.07
C VAL A 249 -10.63 24.05 11.37
N LYS A 250 -10.97 24.41 12.61
CA LYS A 250 -12.35 24.69 13.05
C LYS A 250 -12.60 26.17 13.29
N GLU A 251 -11.57 26.91 13.64
CA GLU A 251 -11.61 28.32 14.01
C GLU A 251 -10.43 29.07 13.39
N LYS A 252 -10.50 30.40 13.33
CA LYS A 252 -9.41 31.24 12.78
C LYS A 252 -8.06 31.01 13.48
N LYS A 253 -8.07 30.76 14.81
CA LYS A 253 -6.85 30.43 15.56
C LYS A 253 -6.18 29.12 15.12
N ASP A 254 -6.94 28.15 14.61
CA ASP A 254 -6.42 26.88 14.15
C ASP A 254 -5.60 27.02 12.85
N ILE A 255 -5.82 28.10 12.08
CA ILE A 255 -5.08 28.39 10.85
C ILE A 255 -3.59 28.54 11.16
N ILE A 256 -3.22 29.24 12.24
CA ILE A 256 -1.83 29.38 12.65
C ILE A 256 -1.23 28.02 13.03
N SER A 257 -1.99 27.19 13.74
CA SER A 257 -1.58 25.82 14.09
C SER A 257 -1.38 24.96 12.84
N PHE A 258 -2.28 25.07 11.85
CA PHE A 258 -2.16 24.39 10.55
C PHE A 258 -0.87 24.81 9.82
N PHE A 259 -0.62 26.11 9.68
CA PHE A 259 0.61 26.58 9.01
C PHE A 259 1.88 26.10 9.75
N LYS A 260 1.93 26.18 11.09
CA LYS A 260 3.04 25.65 11.87
C LYS A 260 3.28 24.16 11.61
N LYS A 261 2.22 23.34 11.64
CA LYS A 261 2.33 21.91 11.36
C LYS A 261 2.70 21.64 9.91
N GLY A 262 2.11 22.35 8.96
CA GLY A 262 2.44 22.25 7.53
C GLY A 262 3.91 22.53 7.25
N ILE A 263 4.45 23.62 7.84
CA ILE A 263 5.89 23.94 7.74
C ILE A 263 6.75 22.85 8.36
N ILE A 264 6.37 22.30 9.51
CA ILE A 264 7.09 21.20 10.16
C ILE A 264 7.06 19.97 9.27
N ILE A 265 5.89 19.57 8.76
CA ILE A 265 5.71 18.37 7.96
C ILE A 265 6.51 18.48 6.67
N PHE A 266 6.29 19.55 5.90
CA PHE A 266 6.95 19.73 4.60
C PHE A 266 8.44 20.07 4.77
N GLY A 267 8.78 20.94 5.75
CA GLY A 267 10.16 21.38 5.99
C GLY A 267 11.08 20.23 6.40
N ILE A 268 10.66 19.38 7.35
CA ILE A 268 11.46 18.21 7.75
C ILE A 268 11.63 17.24 6.59
N TYR A 269 10.54 16.95 5.86
CA TYR A 269 10.61 16.11 4.67
C TYR A 269 11.60 16.65 3.65
N PHE A 270 11.51 17.93 3.34
CA PHE A 270 12.40 18.61 2.39
C PHE A 270 13.85 18.58 2.86
N ILE A 271 14.12 18.91 4.12
CA ILE A 271 15.47 18.91 4.70
C ILE A 271 16.08 17.50 4.62
N ILE A 272 15.38 16.47 5.09
CA ILE A 272 15.93 15.11 5.14
C ILE A 272 16.20 14.56 3.75
N THR A 273 15.26 14.72 2.80
CA THR A 273 15.42 14.18 1.45
C THR A 273 16.54 14.89 0.70
N ASN A 274 16.62 16.22 0.79
CA ASN A 274 17.69 16.97 0.12
C ASN A 274 19.05 16.80 0.80
N SER A 275 19.11 16.71 2.13
CA SER A 275 20.35 16.41 2.84
C SER A 275 20.88 15.02 2.47
N ALA A 276 20.00 14.02 2.36
CA ALA A 276 20.41 12.70 1.90
C ALA A 276 20.94 12.73 0.46
N SER A 277 20.25 13.43 -0.46
CA SER A 277 20.71 13.60 -1.82
C SER A 277 22.07 14.31 -1.89
N PHE A 278 22.23 15.37 -1.11
CA PHE A 278 23.49 16.13 -1.00
C PHE A 278 24.63 15.24 -0.46
N LEU A 279 24.41 14.49 0.61
CA LEU A 279 25.43 13.61 1.19
C LEU A 279 25.84 12.49 0.21
N ILE A 280 24.89 11.91 -0.53
CA ILE A 280 25.20 10.92 -1.56
C ILE A 280 26.04 11.53 -2.70
N LYS A 281 25.75 12.77 -3.06
CA LYS A 281 26.48 13.51 -4.11
C LYS A 281 27.91 13.84 -3.66
N THR A 282 28.07 14.40 -2.46
CA THR A 282 29.36 14.82 -1.92
C THR A 282 30.26 13.66 -1.53
N SER A 283 29.69 12.52 -1.10
CA SER A 283 30.46 11.30 -0.84
C SER A 283 30.94 10.60 -2.13
N GLY A 284 30.56 11.08 -3.31
CA GLY A 284 30.94 10.48 -4.58
C GLY A 284 30.22 9.15 -4.91
N ILE A 285 29.24 8.73 -4.09
CA ILE A 285 28.49 7.48 -4.33
C ILE A 285 27.68 7.57 -5.61
N ASN A 286 26.90 8.65 -5.80
CA ASN A 286 26.22 8.94 -7.05
C ASN A 286 26.26 10.45 -7.34
N LYS A 287 26.82 10.85 -8.48
CA LYS A 287 26.96 12.27 -8.87
C LYS A 287 25.64 13.01 -9.03
N ASN A 288 24.53 12.30 -9.24
CA ASN A 288 23.19 12.86 -9.31
C ASN A 288 22.45 12.84 -7.95
N GLY A 289 23.07 12.32 -6.87
CA GLY A 289 22.42 12.16 -5.57
C GLY A 289 21.21 11.21 -5.66
N LEU A 290 20.02 11.73 -5.39
CA LEU A 290 18.73 11.03 -5.53
C LEU A 290 17.86 11.61 -6.65
N GLU A 291 18.37 12.53 -7.47
CA GLU A 291 17.62 13.26 -8.48
C GLU A 291 17.60 12.52 -9.82
N ASN A 292 16.41 12.19 -10.29
CA ASN A 292 16.23 11.56 -11.60
C ASN A 292 16.49 12.55 -12.75
N LYS A 293 17.17 12.09 -13.78
CA LYS A 293 17.33 12.87 -15.00
C LYS A 293 16.10 12.83 -15.89
N ASP A 294 15.42 11.72 -15.93
CA ASP A 294 14.23 11.55 -16.77
C ASP A 294 12.96 11.59 -15.91
N THR A 295 12.44 12.78 -15.70
CA THR A 295 11.23 13.00 -14.90
C THR A 295 9.94 12.67 -15.65
N LEU A 296 9.96 12.72 -17.00
CA LEU A 296 8.78 12.49 -17.85
C LEU A 296 8.58 11.02 -18.22
N TRP A 297 9.57 10.14 -18.00
CA TRP A 297 9.51 8.72 -18.32
C TRP A 297 8.21 8.04 -17.88
N LYS A 298 7.86 8.19 -16.60
CA LYS A 298 6.67 7.55 -16.05
C LYS A 298 5.36 8.07 -16.65
N PHE A 299 5.34 9.33 -17.08
CA PHE A 299 4.18 9.91 -17.77
C PHE A 299 4.07 9.38 -19.20
N VAL A 300 5.20 9.22 -19.90
CA VAL A 300 5.22 8.59 -21.24
C VAL A 300 4.66 7.17 -21.17
N CYS A 301 5.21 6.31 -20.30
CA CYS A 301 4.70 4.96 -20.10
C CYS A 301 3.22 4.97 -19.68
N GLY A 302 2.88 5.86 -18.71
CA GLY A 302 1.53 5.98 -18.20
C GLY A 302 0.49 6.45 -19.20
N SER A 303 0.88 7.14 -20.28
CA SER A 303 0.01 7.59 -21.36
C SER A 303 -0.11 6.60 -22.52
N ASP A 304 0.82 5.64 -22.64
CA ASP A 304 0.80 4.68 -23.76
C ASP A 304 -0.38 3.70 -23.65
N TYR A 305 -1.36 3.89 -24.52
CA TYR A 305 -2.56 3.05 -24.56
C TYR A 305 -2.28 1.63 -25.07
N THR A 306 -1.20 1.42 -25.83
CA THR A 306 -0.87 0.11 -26.38
C THR A 306 -0.42 -0.86 -25.28
N THR A 307 0.12 -0.33 -24.17
CA THR A 307 0.54 -1.08 -22.99
C THR A 307 -0.46 -0.98 -21.82
N ASN A 308 -1.63 -0.38 -22.04
CA ASN A 308 -2.57 -0.03 -20.98
C ASN A 308 -1.94 0.74 -19.82
N GLY A 309 -1.00 1.65 -20.14
CA GLY A 309 -0.28 2.47 -19.16
C GLY A 309 0.81 1.73 -18.40
N GLY A 310 1.20 0.52 -18.81
CA GLY A 310 2.33 -0.23 -18.29
C GLY A 310 3.67 0.25 -18.87
N TYR A 311 4.72 -0.55 -18.66
CA TYR A 311 6.02 -0.28 -19.26
C TYR A 311 5.93 -0.18 -20.78
N SER A 312 6.57 0.85 -21.36
CA SER A 312 6.58 1.11 -22.79
C SER A 312 8.01 1.32 -23.30
N GLU A 313 8.44 0.47 -24.24
CA GLU A 313 9.74 0.62 -24.90
C GLU A 313 9.85 1.93 -25.72
N LYS A 314 8.73 2.49 -26.15
CA LYS A 314 8.69 3.79 -26.83
C LYS A 314 9.31 4.90 -25.98
N ALA A 315 9.17 4.81 -24.65
CA ALA A 315 9.80 5.77 -23.74
C ALA A 315 11.35 5.81 -23.88
N LEU A 316 11.97 4.71 -24.29
CA LEU A 316 13.43 4.64 -24.54
C LEU A 316 13.85 5.37 -25.82
N THR A 317 12.96 5.49 -26.80
CA THR A 317 13.24 6.08 -28.10
C THR A 317 13.12 7.60 -28.10
N LEU A 318 12.29 8.16 -27.20
CA LEU A 318 12.09 9.62 -27.07
C LEU A 318 13.25 10.25 -26.31
N LYS A 319 13.99 11.13 -26.97
CA LYS A 319 15.23 11.69 -26.42
C LYS A 319 15.04 13.04 -25.75
N THR A 320 14.08 13.84 -26.21
CA THR A 320 13.84 15.19 -25.71
C THR A 320 12.54 15.27 -24.91
N ASP A 321 12.47 16.22 -23.98
CA ASP A 321 11.24 16.48 -23.22
C ASP A 321 10.08 16.91 -24.13
N LYS A 322 10.39 17.62 -25.23
CA LYS A 322 9.39 18.01 -26.24
C LYS A 322 8.75 16.77 -26.88
N GLU A 323 9.56 15.83 -27.38
CA GLU A 323 9.07 14.57 -27.97
C GLU A 323 8.20 13.79 -26.97
N LYS A 324 8.61 13.74 -25.69
CA LYS A 324 7.86 13.07 -24.62
C LYS A 324 6.50 13.75 -24.36
N ILE A 325 6.48 15.08 -24.28
CA ILE A 325 5.25 15.85 -24.09
C ILE A 325 4.32 15.69 -25.29
N ASP A 326 4.83 15.74 -26.50
CA ASP A 326 4.05 15.57 -27.73
C ASP A 326 3.47 14.14 -27.82
N PHE A 327 4.26 13.14 -27.43
CA PHE A 327 3.78 11.75 -27.31
C PHE A 327 2.64 11.62 -26.30
N ILE A 328 2.79 12.21 -25.11
CA ILE A 328 1.75 12.20 -24.06
C ILE A 328 0.47 12.84 -24.59
N LYS A 329 0.56 14.04 -25.18
CA LYS A 329 -0.60 14.77 -25.73
C LYS A 329 -1.30 13.93 -26.79
N LYS A 330 -0.56 13.41 -27.78
CA LYS A 330 -1.10 12.56 -28.85
C LYS A 330 -1.83 11.34 -28.31
N ASN A 331 -1.35 10.72 -27.23
CA ASN A 331 -2.00 9.56 -26.63
C ASN A 331 -3.31 9.88 -25.91
N TYR A 332 -3.50 11.11 -25.43
CA TYR A 332 -4.78 11.57 -24.86
C TYR A 332 -5.69 12.27 -25.86
N ASP A 333 -5.16 12.69 -27.01
CA ASP A 333 -5.94 13.26 -28.12
C ASP A 333 -6.66 12.17 -28.92
N ARG A 334 -7.63 11.53 -28.26
CA ARG A 334 -8.48 10.44 -28.79
C ARG A 334 -9.92 10.68 -28.39
N PRO A 335 -10.89 10.04 -29.06
CA PRO A 335 -12.29 10.08 -28.65
C PRO A 335 -12.43 9.72 -27.15
N ILE A 336 -13.29 10.44 -26.45
CA ILE A 336 -13.46 10.31 -25.00
C ILE A 336 -13.77 8.86 -24.56
N VAL A 337 -14.51 8.13 -25.38
CA VAL A 337 -14.86 6.71 -25.12
C VAL A 337 -13.60 5.84 -25.06
N GLN A 338 -12.64 6.06 -25.99
CA GLN A 338 -11.37 5.32 -26.00
C GLN A 338 -10.51 5.66 -24.77
N ASN A 339 -10.50 6.93 -24.36
CA ASN A 339 -9.80 7.34 -23.14
C ASN A 339 -10.44 6.72 -21.89
N VAL A 340 -11.76 6.62 -21.82
CA VAL A 340 -12.46 5.93 -20.72
C VAL A 340 -12.11 4.45 -20.66
N VAL A 341 -12.09 3.76 -21.80
CA VAL A 341 -11.68 2.35 -21.90
C VAL A 341 -10.23 2.17 -21.47
N PHE A 342 -9.34 3.03 -21.95
CA PHE A 342 -7.94 3.04 -21.54
C PHE A 342 -7.78 3.19 -20.03
N MET A 343 -8.43 4.20 -19.42
CA MET A 343 -8.37 4.42 -17.97
C MET A 343 -8.91 3.22 -17.19
N LYS A 344 -9.99 2.60 -17.65
CA LYS A 344 -10.53 1.38 -17.05
C LYS A 344 -9.52 0.22 -17.10
N ASN A 345 -8.86 0.01 -18.24
CA ASN A 345 -7.84 -1.04 -18.37
C ASN A 345 -6.64 -0.76 -17.48
N LYS A 346 -6.20 0.50 -17.40
CA LYS A 346 -5.13 0.95 -16.53
C LYS A 346 -5.44 0.73 -15.06
N ILE A 347 -6.66 1.07 -14.61
CA ILE A 347 -7.12 0.81 -13.25
C ILE A 347 -7.16 -0.70 -12.97
N SER A 348 -7.69 -1.48 -13.90
CA SER A 348 -7.71 -2.93 -13.77
C SER A 348 -6.30 -3.51 -13.63
N ASN A 349 -5.37 -3.12 -14.49
CA ASN A 349 -3.98 -3.56 -14.44
C ASN A 349 -3.31 -3.28 -13.10
N LEU A 350 -3.54 -2.10 -12.51
CA LEU A 350 -2.92 -1.72 -11.23
C LEU A 350 -3.59 -2.40 -10.02
N TRP A 351 -4.93 -2.44 -9.98
CA TRP A 351 -5.66 -2.70 -8.73
C TRP A 351 -6.28 -4.11 -8.64
N THR A 352 -6.54 -4.79 -9.76
CA THR A 352 -7.30 -6.05 -9.71
C THR A 352 -6.45 -7.31 -9.76
N GLY A 353 -5.17 -7.21 -10.08
CA GLY A 353 -4.23 -8.33 -10.15
C GLY A 353 -3.13 -8.24 -9.10
N ASP A 354 -2.52 -9.39 -8.85
CA ASP A 354 -1.27 -9.55 -8.12
C ASP A 354 -0.30 -10.26 -9.06
N ASP A 355 0.90 -9.71 -9.23
CA ASP A 355 1.89 -10.24 -10.15
C ASP A 355 2.81 -11.25 -9.45
N TYR A 356 2.43 -12.51 -9.54
CA TYR A 356 3.20 -13.64 -8.98
C TYR A 356 4.48 -13.94 -9.75
N SER A 357 4.66 -13.40 -10.96
CA SER A 357 5.85 -13.68 -11.80
C SER A 357 7.17 -13.33 -11.10
N TRP A 358 7.17 -12.31 -10.25
CA TRP A 358 8.34 -11.90 -9.47
C TRP A 358 8.79 -12.95 -8.45
N ALA A 359 7.84 -13.63 -7.80
CA ALA A 359 8.12 -14.63 -6.78
C ALA A 359 8.39 -16.03 -7.39
N PHE A 360 7.85 -16.31 -8.58
CA PHE A 360 7.94 -17.61 -9.22
C PHE A 360 8.86 -17.63 -10.46
N ASN A 361 9.68 -16.60 -10.67
CA ASN A 361 10.49 -16.40 -11.88
C ASN A 361 11.51 -17.50 -12.20
N LYS A 362 11.94 -18.27 -11.22
CA LYS A 362 12.94 -19.33 -11.36
C LYS A 362 12.66 -20.55 -10.47
N VAL A 363 11.39 -20.86 -10.26
CA VAL A 363 11.05 -22.10 -9.55
C VAL A 363 11.53 -23.27 -10.41
N SER A 364 12.52 -24.02 -9.89
CA SER A 364 13.26 -25.05 -10.64
C SER A 364 12.43 -26.27 -11.01
N TYR A 365 11.27 -26.45 -10.40
CA TYR A 365 10.38 -27.57 -10.66
C TYR A 365 9.23 -27.15 -11.55
N LYS A 366 9.07 -27.83 -12.67
CA LYS A 366 7.96 -27.58 -13.60
C LYS A 366 6.62 -28.07 -13.05
N TYR A 367 6.62 -29.02 -12.11
CA TYR A 367 5.41 -29.59 -11.50
C TYR A 367 5.70 -30.16 -10.11
N ILE A 368 4.67 -30.23 -9.28
CA ILE A 368 4.64 -30.92 -7.99
C ILE A 368 3.83 -32.20 -8.19
N LYS A 369 4.44 -33.36 -7.94
CA LYS A 369 3.74 -34.63 -7.99
C LYS A 369 3.05 -34.89 -6.65
N PHE A 370 1.72 -34.91 -6.65
CA PHE A 370 0.93 -35.26 -5.48
C PHE A 370 0.03 -36.47 -5.82
N LYS A 371 0.38 -37.65 -5.34
CA LYS A 371 -0.25 -38.93 -5.73
C LYS A 371 -0.21 -39.09 -7.26
N ASN A 372 -1.39 -39.15 -7.90
CA ASN A 372 -1.54 -39.30 -9.36
C ASN A 372 -1.74 -37.95 -10.09
N MET A 373 -1.67 -36.82 -9.36
CA MET A 373 -1.84 -35.49 -9.95
C MET A 373 -0.47 -34.83 -10.16
N HIS A 374 -0.30 -34.24 -11.35
CA HIS A 374 0.80 -33.36 -11.68
C HIS A 374 0.28 -31.92 -11.63
N ILE A 375 0.64 -31.19 -10.57
CA ILE A 375 0.25 -29.78 -10.42
C ILE A 375 1.40 -28.95 -10.97
N THR A 376 1.13 -28.18 -12.01
CA THR A 376 2.12 -27.24 -12.56
C THR A 376 2.26 -26.03 -11.66
N VAL A 377 3.36 -25.27 -11.81
CA VAL A 377 3.53 -23.97 -11.13
C VAL A 377 2.43 -22.99 -11.53
N GLU A 378 1.99 -23.03 -12.78
CA GLU A 378 0.90 -22.20 -13.29
C GLU A 378 -0.44 -22.54 -12.63
N ASP A 379 -0.76 -23.84 -12.47
CA ASP A 379 -1.95 -24.27 -11.73
C ASP A 379 -1.94 -23.77 -10.29
N LEU A 380 -0.76 -23.84 -9.64
CA LEU A 380 -0.59 -23.35 -8.27
C LEU A 380 -0.81 -21.83 -8.19
N ILE A 381 -0.23 -21.07 -9.11
CA ILE A 381 -0.43 -19.62 -9.20
C ILE A 381 -1.93 -19.30 -9.42
N ASN A 382 -2.61 -20.02 -10.30
CA ASN A 382 -4.04 -19.85 -10.55
C ASN A 382 -4.89 -20.10 -9.29
N ILE A 383 -4.52 -21.09 -8.47
CA ILE A 383 -5.18 -21.36 -7.18
C ILE A 383 -4.92 -20.18 -6.21
N PHE A 384 -3.68 -19.72 -6.12
CA PHE A 384 -3.30 -18.60 -5.25
C PHE A 384 -4.01 -17.30 -5.65
N GLU A 385 -4.07 -17.01 -6.93
CA GLU A 385 -4.82 -15.86 -7.44
C GLU A 385 -6.30 -15.91 -7.09
N LYS A 386 -6.96 -17.06 -7.22
CA LYS A 386 -8.38 -17.21 -6.85
C LYS A 386 -8.58 -16.99 -5.36
N PHE A 387 -7.69 -17.51 -4.51
CA PHE A 387 -7.75 -17.29 -3.06
C PHE A 387 -7.55 -15.82 -2.70
N ASP A 388 -6.55 -15.17 -3.27
CA ASP A 388 -6.27 -13.77 -3.02
C ASP A 388 -7.37 -12.85 -3.57
N ARG A 389 -7.95 -13.15 -4.72
CA ARG A 389 -9.13 -12.46 -5.23
C ARG A 389 -10.32 -12.54 -4.28
N LEU A 390 -10.56 -13.71 -3.68
CA LEU A 390 -11.62 -13.88 -2.67
C LEU A 390 -11.38 -12.98 -1.45
N ILE A 391 -10.15 -12.93 -0.94
CA ILE A 391 -9.76 -12.04 0.16
C ILE A 391 -9.93 -10.58 -0.26
N TYR A 392 -9.41 -10.19 -1.41
CA TYR A 392 -9.38 -8.80 -1.82
C TYR A 392 -10.79 -8.26 -2.15
N ILE A 393 -11.67 -9.04 -2.76
CA ILE A 393 -13.09 -8.70 -2.93
C ILE A 393 -13.74 -8.48 -1.56
N SER A 394 -13.46 -9.34 -0.57
CA SER A 394 -13.95 -9.15 0.80
C SER A 394 -13.48 -7.82 1.41
N ILE A 395 -12.21 -7.45 1.22
CA ILE A 395 -11.64 -6.18 1.67
C ILE A 395 -12.33 -5.00 0.99
N LEU A 396 -12.57 -5.04 -0.31
CA LEU A 396 -13.25 -3.99 -1.06
C LEU A 396 -14.70 -3.78 -0.58
N ILE A 397 -15.44 -4.87 -0.37
CA ILE A 397 -16.80 -4.81 0.21
C ILE A 397 -16.76 -4.13 1.58
N LEU A 398 -15.82 -4.50 2.44
CA LEU A 398 -15.66 -3.90 3.76
C LEU A 398 -15.27 -2.43 3.70
N ASN A 399 -14.45 -2.02 2.73
CA ASN A 399 -14.11 -0.61 2.50
C ASN A 399 -15.35 0.20 2.09
N VAL A 400 -16.19 -0.34 1.22
CA VAL A 400 -17.49 0.28 0.86
C VAL A 400 -18.37 0.42 2.09
N VAL A 401 -18.50 -0.61 2.91
CA VAL A 401 -19.28 -0.54 4.17
C VAL A 401 -18.73 0.52 5.12
N SER A 402 -17.40 0.61 5.27
CA SER A 402 -16.73 1.61 6.11
C SER A 402 -17.05 3.03 5.64
N VAL A 403 -16.89 3.32 4.34
CA VAL A 403 -17.09 4.69 3.83
C VAL A 403 -18.57 5.09 3.85
N ILE A 404 -19.51 4.20 3.53
CA ILE A 404 -20.96 4.48 3.63
C ILE A 404 -21.32 4.85 5.07
N SER A 405 -20.81 4.12 6.06
CA SER A 405 -21.04 4.44 7.47
C SER A 405 -20.46 5.80 7.87
N SER A 406 -19.41 6.28 7.18
CA SER A 406 -18.74 7.55 7.48
C SER A 406 -19.62 8.76 7.22
N PHE A 407 -20.58 8.67 6.31
CA PHE A 407 -21.56 9.73 6.10
C PHE A 407 -22.44 9.98 7.34
N LYS A 408 -22.64 8.97 8.20
CA LYS A 408 -23.44 9.05 9.42
C LYS A 408 -22.60 9.21 10.70
N ARG A 409 -21.37 8.73 10.69
CA ARG A 409 -20.48 8.71 11.86
C ARG A 409 -19.36 9.73 11.68
N LYS A 410 -19.30 10.75 12.52
CA LYS A 410 -18.20 11.74 12.53
C LYS A 410 -16.96 11.11 13.18
N ASN A 411 -16.13 10.42 12.41
CA ASN A 411 -14.81 9.99 12.86
C ASN A 411 -13.75 10.54 11.91
N ASN A 412 -13.07 11.61 12.32
CA ASN A 412 -12.11 12.33 11.47
C ASN A 412 -10.78 11.60 11.30
N ASN A 413 -10.40 10.74 12.26
CA ASN A 413 -9.06 10.11 12.24
C ASN A 413 -8.84 9.18 11.05
N LYS A 414 -9.89 8.59 10.48
CA LYS A 414 -9.79 7.68 9.33
C LYS A 414 -9.60 8.36 7.98
N ILE A 415 -9.85 9.67 7.91
CA ILE A 415 -9.79 10.43 6.66
C ILE A 415 -8.41 10.41 6.03
N ILE A 416 -7.35 10.43 6.85
CA ILE A 416 -5.98 10.33 6.33
C ILE A 416 -5.75 9.01 5.57
N LEU A 417 -6.38 7.91 5.99
CA LEU A 417 -6.27 6.63 5.29
C LEU A 417 -6.95 6.71 3.91
N TYR A 418 -8.12 7.35 3.83
CA TYR A 418 -8.79 7.59 2.55
C TYR A 418 -7.97 8.50 1.64
N LEU A 419 -7.40 9.59 2.18
CA LEU A 419 -6.55 10.51 1.43
C LEU A 419 -5.33 9.80 0.82
N ILE A 420 -4.66 8.92 1.58
CA ILE A 420 -3.51 8.16 1.07
C ILE A 420 -3.93 7.27 -0.12
N VAL A 421 -5.06 6.57 -0.02
CA VAL A 421 -5.53 5.73 -1.15
C VAL A 421 -5.93 6.59 -2.34
N ILE A 422 -6.65 7.71 -2.11
CA ILE A 422 -7.05 8.65 -3.16
C ILE A 422 -5.83 9.24 -3.86
N ALA A 423 -4.83 9.71 -3.11
CA ALA A 423 -3.61 10.29 -3.67
C ALA A 423 -2.88 9.29 -4.57
N ASN A 424 -2.72 8.04 -4.11
CA ASN A 424 -2.13 6.97 -4.91
C ASN A 424 -2.96 6.69 -6.17
N PHE A 425 -4.29 6.57 -6.03
CA PHE A 425 -5.18 6.32 -7.16
C PHE A 425 -5.03 7.39 -8.24
N LEU A 426 -5.09 8.66 -7.86
CA LEU A 426 -5.02 9.79 -8.79
C LEU A 426 -3.67 9.90 -9.50
N VAL A 427 -2.56 9.72 -8.78
CA VAL A 427 -1.22 9.78 -9.37
C VAL A 427 -1.03 8.66 -10.39
N TYR A 428 -1.44 7.45 -10.06
CA TYR A 428 -1.31 6.31 -10.97
C TYR A 428 -2.27 6.35 -12.18
N LEU A 429 -3.27 7.22 -12.20
CA LEU A 429 -3.98 7.53 -13.45
C LEU A 429 -3.09 8.22 -14.48
N MET A 430 -2.08 8.98 -14.03
CA MET A 430 -1.21 9.79 -14.88
C MET A 430 0.08 9.09 -15.27
N ILE A 431 0.67 8.31 -14.35
CA ILE A 431 1.99 7.69 -14.51
C ILE A 431 1.88 6.19 -14.83
N GLU A 432 3.03 5.58 -15.14
CA GLU A 432 3.18 4.14 -15.34
C GLU A 432 2.51 3.32 -14.24
N VAL A 433 1.85 2.21 -14.62
CA VAL A 433 1.20 1.28 -13.71
C VAL A 433 1.78 -0.12 -13.84
N GLN A 434 2.01 -0.76 -12.70
CA GLN A 434 2.30 -2.19 -12.57
C GLN A 434 1.55 -2.71 -11.34
N PRO A 435 1.09 -3.98 -11.29
CA PRO A 435 0.34 -4.49 -10.14
C PRO A 435 1.05 -4.25 -8.79
N ARG A 436 2.38 -4.41 -8.77
CA ARG A 436 3.22 -4.18 -7.57
C ARG A 436 3.18 -2.73 -7.04
N TYR A 437 2.79 -1.74 -7.83
CA TYR A 437 2.70 -0.35 -7.36
C TYR A 437 1.47 -0.11 -6.46
N SER A 438 0.49 -0.99 -6.49
CA SER A 438 -0.64 -0.96 -5.54
C SER A 438 -0.33 -1.58 -4.17
N TYR A 439 0.88 -2.06 -3.92
CA TYR A 439 1.26 -2.78 -2.70
C TYR A 439 0.96 -1.99 -1.42
N PHE A 440 1.50 -0.78 -1.30
CA PHE A 440 1.28 0.06 -0.11
C PHE A 440 -0.18 0.53 0.06
N PRO A 441 -0.85 1.11 -0.96
CA PRO A 441 -2.25 1.50 -0.79
C PRO A 441 -3.19 0.31 -0.54
N LYS A 442 -2.91 -0.89 -1.03
CA LYS A 442 -3.66 -2.11 -0.64
C LYS A 442 -3.53 -2.37 0.87
N ILE A 443 -2.33 -2.22 1.46
CA ILE A 443 -2.15 -2.35 2.92
C ILE A 443 -3.07 -1.38 3.67
N ILE A 444 -3.20 -0.13 3.22
CA ILE A 444 -4.11 0.86 3.81
C ILE A 444 -5.58 0.40 3.68
N MET A 445 -5.96 -0.22 2.57
CA MET A 445 -7.31 -0.77 2.39
C MET A 445 -7.59 -1.94 3.36
N PHE A 446 -6.60 -2.79 3.69
CA PHE A 446 -6.73 -3.79 4.76
C PHE A 446 -6.93 -3.15 6.15
N ILE A 447 -6.32 -1.99 6.41
CA ILE A 447 -6.55 -1.25 7.65
C ILE A 447 -8.01 -0.76 7.71
N ILE A 448 -8.51 -0.16 6.64
CA ILE A 448 -9.88 0.38 6.54
C ILE A 448 -10.92 -0.73 6.67
N ALA A 449 -10.65 -1.91 6.13
CA ALA A 449 -11.56 -3.05 6.17
C ALA A 449 -11.93 -3.50 7.60
N ASN A 450 -11.06 -3.25 8.59
CA ASN A 450 -11.39 -3.52 10.00
C ASN A 450 -12.60 -2.70 10.47
N ASP A 451 -12.72 -1.44 10.07
CA ASP A 451 -13.89 -0.60 10.39
C ASP A 451 -15.16 -1.16 9.72
N GLY A 452 -15.08 -1.49 8.43
CA GLY A 452 -16.20 -2.08 7.71
C GLY A 452 -16.71 -3.38 8.34
N TYR A 453 -15.80 -4.25 8.75
CA TYR A 453 -16.16 -5.49 9.42
C TYR A 453 -16.84 -5.27 10.77
N TYR A 454 -16.34 -4.34 11.57
CA TYR A 454 -16.97 -3.97 12.83
C TYR A 454 -18.39 -3.44 12.62
N ILE A 455 -18.60 -2.57 11.64
CA ILE A 455 -19.90 -2.01 11.31
C ILE A 455 -20.88 -3.12 10.91
N LEU A 456 -20.44 -4.04 10.06
CA LEU A 456 -21.24 -5.19 9.64
C LEU A 456 -21.61 -6.06 10.84
N LYS A 457 -20.65 -6.34 11.71
CA LYS A 457 -20.86 -7.10 12.94
C LYS A 457 -21.87 -6.42 13.89
N ASP A 458 -21.75 -5.13 14.13
CA ASP A 458 -22.66 -4.35 14.97
C ASP A 458 -24.10 -4.35 14.40
N TYR A 459 -24.22 -4.19 13.08
CA TYR A 459 -25.51 -4.24 12.38
C TYR A 459 -26.20 -5.60 12.56
N VAL A 460 -25.49 -6.69 12.31
CA VAL A 460 -26.03 -8.07 12.47
C VAL A 460 -26.41 -8.34 13.92
N ALA A 461 -25.57 -7.93 14.89
CA ALA A 461 -25.86 -8.12 16.31
C ALA A 461 -27.14 -7.40 16.75
N LYS A 462 -27.37 -6.17 16.27
CA LYS A 462 -28.60 -5.41 16.55
C LYS A 462 -29.84 -6.07 15.95
N LYS A 463 -29.75 -6.55 14.71
CA LYS A 463 -30.87 -7.22 14.03
C LYS A 463 -31.25 -8.54 14.71
N LEU A 464 -30.28 -9.32 15.21
CA LEU A 464 -30.54 -10.53 15.96
C LEU A 464 -31.22 -10.25 17.30
N LYS A 465 -30.81 -9.20 18.02
CA LYS A 465 -31.44 -8.80 19.29
C LYS A 465 -32.89 -8.35 19.08
N SER A 466 -33.18 -7.56 18.04
CA SER A 466 -34.54 -7.13 17.73
C SER A 466 -35.45 -8.30 17.36
N LYS A 467 -34.95 -9.29 16.62
CA LYS A 467 -35.72 -10.50 16.27
C LYS A 467 -36.05 -11.33 17.50
N ASN A 468 -35.09 -11.53 18.41
CA ASN A 468 -35.33 -12.24 19.67
C ASN A 468 -36.31 -11.52 20.59
N TYR A 469 -36.27 -10.19 20.61
CA TYR A 469 -37.25 -9.38 21.37
C TYR A 469 -38.69 -9.56 20.82
N LEU A 470 -38.84 -9.54 19.49
CA LEU A 470 -40.16 -9.75 18.84
C LEU A 470 -40.69 -11.18 19.07
N LEU A 471 -39.83 -12.19 18.96
CA LEU A 471 -40.23 -13.60 19.26
C LEU A 471 -40.66 -13.73 20.70
N ASN A 472 -39.90 -13.19 21.68
CA ASN A 472 -40.29 -13.27 23.11
C ASN A 472 -41.57 -12.46 23.43
N LYS A 473 -41.98 -11.51 22.58
CA LYS A 473 -43.24 -10.78 22.74
C LYS A 473 -44.43 -11.52 22.12
N GLN A 474 -44.21 -12.41 21.17
CA GLN A 474 -45.25 -13.28 20.58
C GLN A 474 -45.57 -14.50 21.42
N PHE A 475 -44.68 -14.87 22.34
CA PHE A 475 -44.86 -16.01 23.25
C PHE A 475 -45.25 -15.58 24.70
N LYS A 476 -45.52 -14.31 24.91
CA LYS A 476 -46.23 -13.74 26.10
C LYS A 476 -47.62 -13.30 25.72
#